data_5f5c6d6d9e4fcc5056e9db4b6fef6a95
#
_entry.id   5f5c6d6d9e4fcc5056e9db4b6fef6a95
#
_cell.length_a   1.000
_cell.length_b   1.000
_cell.length_c   1.000
_cell.angle_alpha   90.00
_cell.angle_beta   90.00
_cell.angle_gamma   90.00
#
_symmetry.space_group_name_H-M   'P 1'
#
loop_
_entity.id
_entity.type
_entity.pdbx_description
1 polymer ?
#
loop_
_entity_poly.entity_id
_entity_poly.type
_entity_poly.pdbx_seq_one_letter_code
_entity_poly.pdbx_strand_id
1 'polypeptide(L)'
;LTDAGRALQKHAREILSSVDDYAREVQDIKNFRQGELTVGIPVTRGTIMLPPLLSAFHQLFPQIRLHLVEGTVSGNIADALYDGTADLCIGYQPENTEELAVTPLFEEKFVVLVPDRLMKEHHLDRKLGEGALSMDRFAELPFVVQHPETMNGRVFQTLCRNAGIEPEVVVSTQNLITEASLCMEGMGACVLPLTFLSPDQRLSGHGSTPLFSQEGLDRLAIFLLDTSGIGRFQISVCRLKSKLLTRAGREFISLAREIYSGVSAGQIPPQFHFESSR
;
A
#
# COMPACT_ATOMS: atom_id res chain seq x y z
N LEU A 1 -31.57 2.28 8.29
CA LEU A 1 -32.25 2.23 7.00
C LEU A 1 -32.89 0.84 6.81
N THR A 2 -34.12 0.80 6.27
CA THR A 2 -34.75 -0.44 5.80
C THR A 2 -34.00 -0.98 4.56
N ASP A 3 -34.25 -2.23 4.16
CA ASP A 3 -33.66 -2.81 2.96
C ASP A 3 -34.03 -2.00 1.70
N ALA A 4 -35.30 -1.55 1.60
CA ALA A 4 -35.75 -0.63 0.56
C ALA A 4 -35.03 0.72 0.62
N GLY A 5 -34.74 1.24 1.83
CA GLY A 5 -34.01 2.47 2.02
C GLY A 5 -32.53 2.35 1.61
N ARG A 6 -31.91 1.21 1.85
CA ARG A 6 -30.53 0.92 1.37
C ARG A 6 -30.48 0.81 -0.15
N ALA A 7 -31.45 0.12 -0.76
CA ALA A 7 -31.56 0.02 -2.21
C ALA A 7 -31.76 1.41 -2.86
N LEU A 8 -32.66 2.23 -2.31
CA LEU A 8 -32.88 3.59 -2.79
C LEU A 8 -31.61 4.45 -2.66
N GLN A 9 -30.92 4.37 -1.53
CA GLN A 9 -29.67 5.12 -1.30
C GLN A 9 -28.61 4.74 -2.33
N LYS A 10 -28.46 3.44 -2.65
CA LYS A 10 -27.51 2.97 -3.67
C LYS A 10 -27.86 3.58 -5.03
N HIS A 11 -29.10 3.42 -5.50
CA HIS A 11 -29.51 3.94 -6.81
C HIS A 11 -29.51 5.46 -6.89
N ALA A 12 -29.85 6.16 -5.80
CA ALA A 12 -29.75 7.62 -5.75
C ALA A 12 -28.30 8.09 -5.92
N ARG A 13 -27.34 7.42 -5.30
CA ARG A 13 -25.90 7.73 -5.49
C ARG A 13 -25.45 7.47 -6.92
N GLU A 14 -25.87 6.37 -7.54
CA GLU A 14 -25.55 6.05 -8.94
C GLU A 14 -26.08 7.16 -9.88
N ILE A 15 -27.32 7.61 -9.68
CA ILE A 15 -27.92 8.71 -10.47
C ILE A 15 -27.17 10.01 -10.26
N LEU A 16 -26.91 10.40 -9.01
CA LEU A 16 -26.17 11.64 -8.70
C LEU A 16 -24.75 11.60 -9.29
N SER A 17 -24.06 10.46 -9.17
CA SER A 17 -22.74 10.27 -9.80
C SER A 17 -22.81 10.43 -11.33
N SER A 18 -23.85 9.92 -11.99
CA SER A 18 -24.01 10.06 -13.44
C SER A 18 -24.27 11.51 -13.86
N VAL A 19 -25.01 12.28 -13.05
CA VAL A 19 -25.22 13.72 -13.27
C VAL A 19 -23.93 14.50 -13.11
N ASP A 20 -23.13 14.19 -12.10
CA ASP A 20 -21.82 14.79 -11.87
C ASP A 20 -20.83 14.46 -13.01
N ASP A 21 -20.83 13.20 -13.49
CA ASP A 21 -20.00 12.77 -14.62
C ASP A 21 -20.37 13.55 -15.90
N TYR A 22 -21.67 13.76 -16.15
CA TYR A 22 -22.13 14.61 -17.26
C TYR A 22 -21.69 16.07 -17.11
N ALA A 23 -21.83 16.62 -15.91
CA ALA A 23 -21.38 17.99 -15.64
C ALA A 23 -19.87 18.17 -15.86
N ARG A 24 -19.06 17.17 -15.43
CA ARG A 24 -17.61 17.12 -15.65
C ARG A 24 -17.28 17.00 -17.14
N GLU A 25 -17.97 16.14 -17.89
CA GLU A 25 -17.78 15.99 -19.33
C GLU A 25 -18.04 17.29 -20.08
N VAL A 26 -19.11 18.01 -19.72
CA VAL A 26 -19.42 19.34 -20.30
C VAL A 26 -18.36 20.36 -19.93
N GLN A 27 -17.80 20.33 -18.72
CA GLN A 27 -16.70 21.19 -18.31
C GLN A 27 -15.38 20.82 -19.00
N ASP A 28 -15.06 19.55 -19.15
CA ASP A 28 -13.88 19.07 -19.89
C ASP A 28 -13.91 19.52 -21.37
N ILE A 29 -15.11 19.58 -21.97
CA ILE A 29 -15.30 20.10 -23.33
C ILE A 29 -15.09 21.61 -23.39
N LYS A 30 -15.51 22.35 -22.38
CA LYS A 30 -15.46 23.84 -22.34
C LYS A 30 -14.13 24.41 -21.87
N ASN A 31 -13.46 23.74 -20.92
CA ASN A 31 -12.24 24.26 -20.28
C ASN A 31 -11.22 23.12 -20.09
N PHE A 32 -10.33 22.92 -21.04
CA PHE A 32 -9.28 21.88 -21.05
C PHE A 32 -8.35 21.84 -19.82
N ARG A 33 -8.56 22.67 -18.79
CA ARG A 33 -7.63 22.83 -17.66
C ARG A 33 -8.27 22.93 -16.28
N GLN A 34 -9.59 22.93 -16.15
CA GLN A 34 -10.28 23.03 -14.86
C GLN A 34 -11.12 21.78 -14.62
N GLY A 35 -11.10 21.26 -13.38
CA GLY A 35 -11.87 20.08 -13.00
C GLY A 35 -11.47 19.60 -11.60
N GLU A 36 -12.09 18.54 -11.20
CA GLU A 36 -11.79 17.86 -9.93
C GLU A 36 -11.42 16.41 -10.22
N LEU A 37 -10.54 15.83 -9.39
CA LEU A 37 -10.19 14.42 -9.42
C LEU A 37 -10.11 13.91 -7.99
N THR A 38 -10.90 12.90 -7.68
CA THR A 38 -10.93 12.27 -6.37
C THR A 38 -10.19 10.94 -6.41
N VAL A 39 -9.17 10.81 -5.57
CA VAL A 39 -8.31 9.62 -5.49
C VAL A 39 -8.46 8.95 -4.14
N GLY A 40 -8.89 7.69 -4.15
CA GLY A 40 -8.93 6.83 -2.98
C GLY A 40 -7.59 6.11 -2.78
N ILE A 41 -7.11 6.06 -1.52
CA ILE A 41 -5.86 5.38 -1.18
C ILE A 41 -5.85 5.03 0.31
N PRO A 42 -5.27 3.88 0.75
CA PRO A 42 -5.05 3.63 2.16
C PRO A 42 -4.09 4.66 2.76
N VAL A 43 -4.41 5.16 3.98
CA VAL A 43 -3.68 6.26 4.65
C VAL A 43 -2.17 6.06 4.62
N THR A 44 -1.69 4.92 5.12
CA THR A 44 -0.24 4.68 5.22
C THR A 44 0.43 4.62 3.83
N ARG A 45 -0.23 4.02 2.83
CA ARG A 45 0.28 3.98 1.46
C ARG A 45 0.28 5.37 0.83
N GLY A 46 -0.75 6.16 1.11
CA GLY A 46 -0.86 7.55 0.67
C GLY A 46 0.32 8.40 1.13
N THR A 47 0.77 8.20 2.37
CA THR A 47 1.92 8.95 2.92
C THR A 47 3.19 8.78 2.07
N ILE A 48 3.37 7.63 1.43
CA ILE A 48 4.56 7.34 0.60
C ILE A 48 4.31 7.70 -0.86
N MET A 49 3.18 7.24 -1.42
CA MET A 49 2.96 7.31 -2.87
C MET A 49 2.43 8.66 -3.33
N LEU A 50 1.59 9.33 -2.53
CA LEU A 50 0.95 10.57 -3.01
C LEU A 50 1.91 11.75 -3.17
N PRO A 51 2.87 12.03 -2.28
CA PRO A 51 3.68 13.24 -2.41
C PRO A 51 4.39 13.38 -3.76
N PRO A 52 5.15 12.41 -4.28
CA PRO A 52 5.80 12.55 -5.59
C PRO A 52 4.79 12.61 -6.73
N LEU A 53 3.73 11.80 -6.68
CA LEU A 53 2.72 11.73 -7.72
C LEU A 53 1.90 13.02 -7.81
N LEU A 54 1.42 13.53 -6.66
CA LEU A 54 0.60 14.75 -6.64
C LEU A 54 1.43 16.00 -6.94
N SER A 55 2.69 16.04 -6.50
CA SER A 55 3.60 17.14 -6.84
C SER A 55 3.80 17.23 -8.36
N ALA A 56 4.12 16.12 -9.00
CA ALA A 56 4.30 16.06 -10.45
C ALA A 56 2.98 16.36 -11.20
N PHE A 57 1.87 15.80 -10.74
CA PHE A 57 0.56 16.05 -11.33
C PHE A 57 0.15 17.51 -11.24
N HIS A 58 0.33 18.14 -10.09
CA HIS A 58 -0.03 19.54 -9.87
C HIS A 58 0.81 20.50 -10.73
N GLN A 59 2.09 20.18 -10.98
CA GLN A 59 2.92 20.97 -11.89
C GLN A 59 2.38 20.95 -13.33
N LEU A 60 1.83 19.83 -13.78
CA LEU A 60 1.26 19.67 -15.12
C LEU A 60 -0.16 20.24 -15.21
N PHE A 61 -0.93 20.13 -14.14
CA PHE A 61 -2.35 20.48 -14.08
C PHE A 61 -2.67 21.33 -12.84
N PRO A 62 -2.13 22.54 -12.72
CA PRO A 62 -2.27 23.36 -11.50
C PRO A 62 -3.70 23.84 -11.21
N GLN A 63 -4.60 23.75 -12.17
CA GLN A 63 -6.01 24.17 -12.02
C GLN A 63 -6.94 22.97 -11.70
N ILE A 64 -6.43 21.73 -11.68
CA ILE A 64 -7.21 20.56 -11.26
C ILE A 64 -7.19 20.52 -9.73
N ARG A 65 -8.38 20.51 -9.13
CA ARG A 65 -8.53 20.30 -7.69
C ARG A 65 -8.47 18.80 -7.40
N LEU A 66 -7.58 18.43 -6.50
CA LEU A 66 -7.41 17.04 -6.05
C LEU A 66 -8.13 16.84 -4.71
N HIS A 67 -8.94 15.82 -4.63
CA HIS A 67 -9.56 15.33 -3.40
C HIS A 67 -9.00 13.97 -3.06
N LEU A 68 -8.64 13.76 -1.79
CA LEU A 68 -8.13 12.49 -1.31
C LEU A 68 -9.17 11.84 -0.41
N VAL A 69 -9.51 10.60 -0.72
CA VAL A 69 -10.32 9.73 0.13
C VAL A 69 -9.38 8.71 0.73
N GLU A 70 -8.95 9.01 1.94
CA GLU A 70 -8.06 8.11 2.69
C GLU A 70 -8.92 7.06 3.39
N GLY A 71 -8.91 5.85 2.82
CA GLY A 71 -9.69 4.73 3.33
C GLY A 71 -9.16 4.23 4.66
N THR A 72 -10.08 3.86 5.54
CA THR A 72 -9.78 3.15 6.77
C THR A 72 -9.34 1.71 6.49
N VAL A 73 -8.62 1.15 7.42
CA VAL A 73 -7.88 -0.12 7.43
C VAL A 73 -8.70 -1.34 6.98
N SER A 74 -10.02 -1.34 7.14
CA SER A 74 -10.91 -2.48 6.88
C SER A 74 -11.69 -2.40 5.58
N GLY A 75 -11.68 -1.25 4.89
CA GLY A 75 -12.46 -1.07 3.66
C GLY A 75 -11.75 -1.64 2.44
N ASN A 76 -12.48 -2.37 1.62
CA ASN A 76 -12.06 -2.61 0.25
C ASN A 76 -11.98 -1.24 -0.44
N ILE A 77 -10.78 -0.84 -0.88
CA ILE A 77 -10.60 0.46 -1.52
C ILE A 77 -11.49 0.60 -2.77
N ALA A 78 -11.91 -0.52 -3.36
CA ALA A 78 -12.86 -0.54 -4.47
C ALA A 78 -14.26 -0.06 -4.05
N ASP A 79 -14.63 -0.12 -2.77
CA ASP A 79 -15.94 0.35 -2.30
C ASP A 79 -16.12 1.84 -2.56
N ALA A 80 -15.05 2.63 -2.44
CA ALA A 80 -15.06 4.06 -2.79
C ALA A 80 -15.31 4.31 -4.28
N LEU A 81 -14.97 3.37 -5.16
CA LEU A 81 -15.31 3.43 -6.58
C LEU A 81 -16.79 3.08 -6.81
N TYR A 82 -17.27 2.03 -6.14
CA TYR A 82 -18.64 1.54 -6.32
C TYR A 82 -19.69 2.50 -5.76
N ASP A 83 -19.39 3.17 -4.66
CA ASP A 83 -20.28 4.16 -4.06
C ASP A 83 -20.12 5.57 -4.66
N GLY A 84 -19.17 5.74 -5.58
CA GLY A 84 -18.93 6.97 -6.30
C GLY A 84 -18.16 8.05 -5.52
N THR A 85 -17.62 7.73 -4.35
CA THR A 85 -16.83 8.68 -3.54
C THR A 85 -15.42 8.91 -4.07
N ALA A 86 -14.91 8.02 -4.96
CA ALA A 86 -13.64 8.21 -5.65
C ALA A 86 -13.79 7.96 -7.16
N ASP A 87 -12.98 8.66 -7.96
CA ASP A 87 -12.86 8.44 -9.40
C ASP A 87 -11.82 7.37 -9.71
N LEU A 88 -10.73 7.36 -8.95
CA LEU A 88 -9.61 6.43 -9.03
C LEU A 88 -9.27 5.92 -7.63
N CYS A 89 -8.80 4.69 -7.54
CA CYS A 89 -8.25 4.14 -6.31
C CYS A 89 -6.86 3.54 -6.53
N ILE A 90 -5.93 3.79 -5.61
CA ILE A 90 -4.59 3.20 -5.60
C ILE A 90 -4.48 2.25 -4.41
N GLY A 91 -4.13 0.99 -4.64
CA GLY A 91 -3.97 0.00 -3.58
C GLY A 91 -3.72 -1.39 -4.11
N TYR A 92 -3.88 -2.37 -3.24
CA TYR A 92 -3.84 -3.76 -3.67
C TYR A 92 -4.98 -4.04 -4.65
N GLN A 93 -4.64 -4.71 -5.75
CA GLN A 93 -5.63 -5.09 -6.74
C GLN A 93 -6.71 -5.97 -6.10
N PRO A 94 -7.99 -5.62 -6.25
CA PRO A 94 -9.08 -6.48 -5.78
C PRO A 94 -9.10 -7.83 -6.51
N GLU A 95 -9.59 -8.88 -5.83
CA GLU A 95 -9.75 -10.20 -6.44
C GLU A 95 -10.77 -10.17 -7.58
N ASN A 96 -11.91 -9.50 -7.36
CA ASN A 96 -12.91 -9.29 -8.42
C ASN A 96 -12.64 -7.98 -9.14
N THR A 97 -12.34 -8.07 -10.44
CA THR A 97 -12.06 -6.94 -11.33
C THR A 97 -13.02 -6.86 -12.52
N GLU A 98 -14.15 -7.58 -12.49
CA GLU A 98 -15.09 -7.62 -13.62
C GLU A 98 -15.55 -6.23 -14.04
N GLU A 99 -15.91 -5.39 -13.08
CA GLU A 99 -16.38 -4.01 -13.32
C GLU A 99 -15.24 -2.97 -13.29
N LEU A 100 -14.01 -3.39 -12.97
CA LEU A 100 -12.88 -2.50 -12.80
C LEU A 100 -11.93 -2.53 -13.99
N ALA A 101 -11.54 -1.36 -14.46
CA ALA A 101 -10.36 -1.20 -15.27
C ALA A 101 -9.15 -1.05 -14.33
N VAL A 102 -8.22 -1.98 -14.45
CA VAL A 102 -7.04 -2.10 -13.59
C VAL A 102 -5.79 -1.71 -14.35
N THR A 103 -5.01 -0.83 -13.79
CA THR A 103 -3.68 -0.45 -14.30
C THR A 103 -2.63 -0.85 -13.26
N PRO A 104 -1.87 -1.93 -13.49
CA PRO A 104 -0.85 -2.38 -12.56
C PRO A 104 0.30 -1.38 -12.51
N LEU A 105 0.84 -1.16 -11.30
CA LEU A 105 2.00 -0.31 -11.04
C LEU A 105 3.22 -1.16 -10.72
N PHE A 106 3.19 -1.91 -9.63
CA PHE A 106 4.28 -2.80 -9.20
C PHE A 106 3.77 -3.93 -8.31
N GLU A 107 4.57 -5.00 -8.19
CA GLU A 107 4.30 -6.11 -7.27
C GLU A 107 4.97 -5.83 -5.91
N GLU A 108 4.19 -5.85 -4.83
CA GLU A 108 4.66 -5.64 -3.48
C GLU A 108 5.32 -6.91 -2.93
N LYS A 109 6.43 -6.74 -2.23
CA LYS A 109 7.12 -7.78 -1.47
C LYS A 109 7.02 -7.51 0.02
N PHE A 110 7.18 -8.56 0.82
CA PHE A 110 7.14 -8.44 2.28
C PHE A 110 8.47 -8.82 2.89
N VAL A 111 8.76 -8.19 4.02
CA VAL A 111 9.96 -8.45 4.82
C VAL A 111 9.58 -8.70 6.27
N VAL A 112 10.40 -9.50 6.96
CA VAL A 112 10.42 -9.55 8.43
C VAL A 112 11.48 -8.59 8.91
N LEU A 113 11.11 -7.73 9.84
CA LEU A 113 12.02 -6.90 10.64
C LEU A 113 12.25 -7.58 11.97
N VAL A 114 13.49 -7.83 12.32
CA VAL A 114 13.87 -8.49 13.58
C VAL A 114 14.82 -7.58 14.35
N PRO A 115 14.44 -7.12 15.57
CA PRO A 115 15.35 -6.36 16.43
C PRO A 115 16.63 -7.12 16.74
N ASP A 116 17.77 -6.41 16.75
CA ASP A 116 19.09 -6.97 17.05
C ASP A 116 19.13 -7.72 18.39
N ARG A 117 18.33 -7.28 19.37
CA ARG A 117 18.19 -7.96 20.64
C ARG A 117 17.66 -9.38 20.43
N LEU A 118 16.55 -9.52 19.69
CA LEU A 118 15.92 -10.81 19.41
C LEU A 118 16.82 -11.71 18.53
N MET A 119 17.56 -11.12 17.59
CA MET A 119 18.57 -11.86 16.80
C MET A 119 19.56 -12.57 17.71
N LYS A 120 20.05 -11.88 18.76
CA LYS A 120 21.00 -12.43 19.73
C LYS A 120 20.36 -13.45 20.67
N GLU A 121 19.20 -13.14 21.20
CA GLU A 121 18.46 -13.99 22.16
C GLU A 121 18.07 -15.34 21.54
N HIS A 122 17.65 -15.32 20.27
CA HIS A 122 17.24 -16.54 19.53
C HIS A 122 18.31 -17.13 18.62
N HIS A 123 19.57 -16.66 18.77
CA HIS A 123 20.71 -17.17 17.99
C HIS A 123 20.51 -17.17 16.47
N LEU A 124 19.78 -16.20 15.96
CA LEU A 124 19.56 -16.03 14.54
C LEU A 124 20.78 -15.40 13.87
N ASP A 125 21.24 -15.99 12.77
CA ASP A 125 22.33 -15.41 11.99
C ASP A 125 21.76 -14.35 11.01
N ARG A 126 22.38 -13.17 10.96
CA ARG A 126 22.09 -12.17 9.93
C ARG A 126 22.35 -12.68 8.50
N LYS A 127 23.18 -13.71 8.36
CA LYS A 127 23.49 -14.39 7.09
C LYS A 127 22.54 -15.55 6.77
N LEU A 128 21.33 -15.54 7.25
CA LEU A 128 20.33 -16.63 7.07
C LEU A 128 20.01 -16.99 5.60
N GLY A 129 20.84 -16.58 4.65
CA GLY A 129 20.79 -16.98 3.26
C GLY A 129 20.53 -15.80 2.32
N GLU A 130 21.07 -15.91 1.12
CA GLU A 130 20.69 -15.06 0.00
C GLU A 130 19.34 -15.52 -0.53
N GLY A 131 18.32 -14.63 -0.49
CA GLY A 131 16.99 -14.91 -1.04
C GLY A 131 15.85 -14.70 -0.08
N ALA A 132 14.65 -15.11 -0.51
CA ALA A 132 13.46 -15.02 0.28
C ALA A 132 13.37 -16.20 1.27
N LEU A 133 13.03 -15.90 2.52
CA LEU A 133 12.96 -16.88 3.61
C LEU A 133 11.51 -17.27 3.91
N SER A 134 11.32 -18.53 4.26
CA SER A 134 10.04 -18.99 4.76
C SER A 134 9.81 -18.55 6.21
N MET A 135 8.55 -18.34 6.57
CA MET A 135 8.11 -17.80 7.87
C MET A 135 8.47 -18.73 9.04
N ASP A 136 8.64 -20.05 8.82
CA ASP A 136 9.06 -21.02 9.84
C ASP A 136 10.40 -20.69 10.51
N ARG A 137 11.28 -19.96 9.80
CA ARG A 137 12.57 -19.52 10.35
C ARG A 137 12.42 -18.58 11.55
N PHE A 138 11.27 -17.97 11.69
CA PHE A 138 10.98 -16.95 12.69
C PHE A 138 9.95 -17.43 13.73
N ALA A 139 9.63 -18.73 13.75
CA ALA A 139 8.55 -19.30 14.56
C ALA A 139 8.69 -19.04 16.08
N GLU A 140 9.92 -18.95 16.58
CA GLU A 140 10.20 -18.76 18.02
C GLU A 140 10.26 -17.28 18.45
N LEU A 141 10.13 -16.35 17.50
CA LEU A 141 10.15 -14.92 17.80
C LEU A 141 8.81 -14.43 18.32
N PRO A 142 8.80 -13.52 19.29
CA PRO A 142 7.62 -12.73 19.59
C PRO A 142 7.36 -11.73 18.46
N PHE A 143 6.07 -11.52 18.12
CA PHE A 143 5.66 -10.63 17.05
C PHE A 143 4.78 -9.48 17.53
N VAL A 144 5.00 -8.31 16.94
CA VAL A 144 4.05 -7.22 16.85
C VAL A 144 3.37 -7.32 15.49
N VAL A 145 2.04 -7.36 15.45
CA VAL A 145 1.30 -7.66 14.23
C VAL A 145 0.17 -6.68 13.98
N GLN A 146 -0.30 -6.62 12.75
CA GLN A 146 -1.55 -5.94 12.47
C GLN A 146 -2.76 -6.85 12.71
N HIS A 147 -3.89 -6.18 12.99
CA HIS A 147 -5.18 -6.85 13.14
C HIS A 147 -5.52 -7.70 11.90
N PRO A 148 -6.14 -8.87 12.07
CA PRO A 148 -6.52 -9.76 10.97
C PRO A 148 -7.41 -9.13 9.89
N GLU A 149 -8.12 -8.07 10.23
CA GLU A 149 -8.97 -7.32 9.31
C GLU A 149 -8.17 -6.47 8.31
N THR A 150 -6.90 -6.18 8.61
CA THR A 150 -6.02 -5.43 7.71
C THR A 150 -5.42 -6.34 6.64
N MET A 151 -4.96 -5.77 5.54
CA MET A 151 -4.24 -6.55 4.52
C MET A 151 -2.96 -7.19 5.10
N ASN A 152 -2.14 -6.43 5.82
CA ASN A 152 -0.90 -6.96 6.39
C ASN A 152 -1.16 -8.02 7.46
N GLY A 153 -2.21 -7.87 8.29
CA GLY A 153 -2.61 -8.89 9.24
C GLY A 153 -3.02 -10.20 8.57
N ARG A 154 -3.77 -10.12 7.45
CA ARG A 154 -4.10 -11.30 6.63
C ARG A 154 -2.87 -11.95 6.01
N VAL A 155 -1.93 -11.14 5.52
CA VAL A 155 -0.64 -11.65 4.99
C VAL A 155 0.11 -12.41 6.06
N PHE A 156 0.29 -11.80 7.25
CA PHE A 156 0.95 -12.44 8.38
C PHE A 156 0.30 -13.79 8.75
N GLN A 157 -1.02 -13.79 8.94
CA GLN A 157 -1.74 -15.02 9.29
C GLN A 157 -1.60 -16.11 8.21
N THR A 158 -1.64 -15.71 6.94
CA THR A 158 -1.53 -16.68 5.84
C THR A 158 -0.11 -17.25 5.74
N LEU A 159 0.91 -16.41 5.95
CA LEU A 159 2.31 -16.86 6.02
C LEU A 159 2.52 -17.85 7.17
N CYS A 160 2.01 -17.54 8.37
CA CYS A 160 2.10 -18.46 9.52
C CYS A 160 1.37 -19.76 9.28
N ARG A 161 0.15 -19.70 8.72
CA ARG A 161 -0.64 -20.91 8.41
C ARG A 161 0.07 -21.81 7.40
N ASN A 162 0.63 -21.22 6.33
CA ASN A 162 1.35 -21.99 5.31
C ASN A 162 2.65 -22.60 5.84
N ALA A 163 3.30 -21.93 6.77
CA ALA A 163 4.49 -22.42 7.45
C ALA A 163 4.17 -23.40 8.61
N GLY A 164 2.91 -23.56 8.97
CA GLY A 164 2.49 -24.44 10.07
C GLY A 164 2.94 -23.96 11.44
N ILE A 165 3.05 -22.64 11.65
CA ILE A 165 3.53 -22.03 12.90
C ILE A 165 2.44 -21.18 13.57
N GLU A 166 2.54 -21.06 14.89
CA GLU A 166 1.72 -20.19 15.73
C GLU A 166 2.65 -19.35 16.63
N PRO A 167 3.26 -18.29 16.11
CA PRO A 167 4.18 -17.48 16.89
C PRO A 167 3.47 -16.68 18.00
N GLU A 168 4.20 -16.35 19.06
CA GLU A 168 3.72 -15.48 20.11
C GLU A 168 3.41 -14.08 19.55
N VAL A 169 2.20 -13.58 19.79
CA VAL A 169 1.79 -12.21 19.45
C VAL A 169 1.77 -11.37 20.71
N VAL A 170 2.75 -10.46 20.86
CA VAL A 170 2.87 -9.60 22.05
C VAL A 170 2.03 -8.33 21.95
N VAL A 171 1.81 -7.82 20.73
CA VAL A 171 0.95 -6.66 20.48
C VAL A 171 0.24 -6.84 19.15
N SER A 172 -1.04 -6.45 19.12
CA SER A 172 -1.83 -6.33 17.89
C SER A 172 -2.32 -4.89 17.72
N THR A 173 -2.11 -4.30 16.54
CA THR A 173 -2.46 -2.91 16.19
C THR A 173 -3.14 -2.83 14.83
N GLN A 174 -3.83 -1.73 14.54
CA GLN A 174 -4.37 -1.46 13.19
C GLN A 174 -3.45 -0.56 12.36
N ASN A 175 -2.41 -0.01 12.97
CA ASN A 175 -1.55 1.00 12.35
C ASN A 175 -0.15 0.42 12.08
N LEU A 176 0.23 0.39 10.79
CA LEU A 176 1.53 -0.12 10.33
C LEU A 176 2.70 0.66 10.91
N ILE A 177 2.56 1.98 11.08
CA ILE A 177 3.64 2.80 11.66
C ILE A 177 3.84 2.46 13.13
N THR A 178 2.75 2.24 13.87
CA THR A 178 2.82 1.79 15.27
C THR A 178 3.47 0.41 15.37
N GLU A 179 3.09 -0.53 14.51
CA GLU A 179 3.69 -1.87 14.44
C GLU A 179 5.21 -1.78 14.24
N ALA A 180 5.66 -1.04 13.24
CA ALA A 180 7.07 -0.87 12.95
C ALA A 180 7.82 -0.13 14.07
N SER A 181 7.22 0.89 14.67
CA SER A 181 7.83 1.63 15.79
C SER A 181 8.03 0.74 17.01
N LEU A 182 7.07 -0.10 17.36
CA LEU A 182 7.20 -1.06 18.46
C LEU A 182 8.27 -2.12 18.17
N CYS A 183 8.39 -2.55 16.91
CA CYS A 183 9.50 -3.41 16.49
C CYS A 183 10.86 -2.72 16.65
N MET A 184 10.99 -1.45 16.24
CA MET A 184 12.23 -0.68 16.42
C MET A 184 12.62 -0.51 17.90
N GLU A 185 11.62 -0.40 18.81
CA GLU A 185 11.83 -0.40 20.27
C GLU A 185 12.15 -1.79 20.84
N GLY A 186 12.17 -2.82 20.01
CA GLY A 186 12.58 -4.18 20.40
C GLY A 186 11.50 -5.02 21.05
N MET A 187 10.22 -4.65 20.95
CA MET A 187 9.11 -5.41 21.57
C MET A 187 8.85 -6.75 20.89
N GLY A 188 9.09 -6.85 19.60
CA GLY A 188 8.87 -8.06 18.79
C GLY A 188 9.31 -7.85 17.36
N ALA A 189 9.38 -8.93 16.59
CA ALA A 189 9.53 -8.87 15.14
C ALA A 189 8.24 -8.39 14.49
N CYS A 190 8.29 -7.88 13.27
CA CYS A 190 7.08 -7.51 12.52
C CYS A 190 7.22 -7.81 11.02
N VAL A 191 6.09 -7.90 10.32
CA VAL A 191 6.04 -8.15 8.87
C VAL A 191 5.51 -6.93 8.16
N LEU A 192 6.32 -6.34 7.29
CA LEU A 192 5.96 -5.12 6.57
C LEU A 192 6.12 -5.27 5.05
N PRO A 193 5.35 -4.51 4.26
CA PRO A 193 5.64 -4.34 2.84
C PRO A 193 7.00 -3.67 2.64
N LEU A 194 7.81 -4.20 1.72
CA LEU A 194 9.17 -3.72 1.47
C LEU A 194 9.21 -2.26 1.01
N THR A 195 8.19 -1.82 0.27
CA THR A 195 8.11 -0.43 -0.23
C THR A 195 8.09 0.62 0.88
N PHE A 196 7.70 0.25 2.11
CA PHE A 196 7.75 1.17 3.26
C PHE A 196 9.15 1.40 3.80
N LEU A 197 10.10 0.52 3.47
CA LEU A 197 11.50 0.62 3.87
C LEU A 197 12.37 1.18 2.74
N SER A 198 11.84 1.22 1.52
CA SER A 198 12.63 1.57 0.33
C SER A 198 13.02 3.04 0.36
N PRO A 199 14.32 3.36 0.22
CA PRO A 199 14.80 4.72 -0.01
C PRO A 199 14.62 5.14 -1.48
N ASP A 200 13.86 4.40 -2.28
CA ASP A 200 13.64 4.78 -3.68
C ASP A 200 13.03 6.19 -3.72
N GLN A 201 13.83 7.13 -4.22
CA GLN A 201 13.45 8.54 -4.35
C GLN A 201 12.16 8.74 -5.15
N ARG A 202 11.79 7.74 -5.98
CA ARG A 202 10.53 7.74 -6.74
C ARG A 202 9.31 7.49 -5.85
N LEU A 203 9.47 6.73 -4.75
CA LEU A 203 8.41 6.49 -3.78
C LEU A 203 8.29 7.62 -2.76
N SER A 204 9.42 8.23 -2.39
CA SER A 204 9.46 9.20 -1.31
C SER A 204 9.57 10.66 -1.76
N GLY A 205 9.78 10.91 -3.06
CA GLY A 205 9.99 12.28 -3.58
C GLY A 205 11.30 12.93 -3.09
N HIS A 206 11.68 14.04 -3.73
CA HIS A 206 12.83 14.81 -3.27
C HIS A 206 12.48 15.50 -1.93
N GLY A 207 13.15 15.07 -0.86
CA GLY A 207 13.02 15.69 0.48
C GLY A 207 11.92 15.10 1.36
N SER A 208 11.27 13.99 1.01
CA SER A 208 10.37 13.31 1.95
C SER A 208 11.19 12.63 3.04
N THR A 209 10.76 12.86 4.26
CA THR A 209 11.31 12.18 5.43
C THR A 209 10.94 10.69 5.33
N PRO A 210 11.90 9.76 5.45
CA PRO A 210 11.58 8.35 5.56
C PRO A 210 10.55 8.14 6.69
N LEU A 211 9.61 7.20 6.52
CA LEU A 211 8.66 6.85 7.58
C LEU A 211 9.39 6.37 8.85
N PHE A 212 10.60 5.84 8.67
CA PHE A 212 11.42 5.32 9.74
C PHE A 212 12.78 6.00 9.73
N SER A 213 13.29 6.32 10.91
CA SER A 213 14.63 6.86 11.05
C SER A 213 15.69 5.84 10.64
N GLN A 214 16.79 6.28 10.02
CA GLN A 214 17.89 5.40 9.68
C GLN A 214 18.47 4.72 10.93
N GLU A 215 18.60 5.44 12.02
CA GLU A 215 19.07 4.91 13.32
C GLU A 215 18.18 3.77 13.83
N GLY A 216 16.86 3.89 13.68
CA GLY A 216 15.90 2.81 14.03
C GLY A 216 16.10 1.58 13.15
N LEU A 217 16.26 1.78 11.84
CA LEU A 217 16.46 0.69 10.88
C LEU A 217 17.83 -0.01 11.07
N ASP A 218 18.87 0.72 11.45
CA ASP A 218 20.21 0.16 11.69
C ASP A 218 20.27 -0.86 12.85
N ARG A 219 19.24 -0.83 13.73
CA ARG A 219 19.09 -1.77 14.86
C ARG A 219 18.27 -3.00 14.50
N LEU A 220 17.88 -3.15 13.25
CA LEU A 220 17.06 -4.25 12.77
C LEU A 220 17.81 -5.12 11.79
N ALA A 221 17.55 -6.42 11.83
CA ALA A 221 17.82 -7.29 10.71
C ALA A 221 16.57 -7.34 9.81
N ILE A 222 16.76 -7.30 8.50
CA ILE A 222 15.68 -7.26 7.51
C ILE A 222 15.81 -8.48 6.61
N PHE A 223 14.77 -9.30 6.56
CA PHE A 223 14.75 -10.51 5.76
C PHE A 223 13.59 -10.48 4.78
N LEU A 224 13.87 -10.75 3.51
CA LEU A 224 12.83 -10.91 2.49
C LEU A 224 12.04 -12.19 2.77
N LEU A 225 10.71 -12.11 2.71
CA LEU A 225 9.82 -13.26 2.88
C LEU A 225 9.46 -13.92 1.56
N ASP A 226 9.41 -15.23 1.57
CA ASP A 226 8.83 -16.02 0.49
C ASP A 226 7.29 -15.91 0.56
N THR A 227 6.73 -15.24 -0.41
CA THR A 227 5.28 -15.06 -0.56
C THR A 227 4.70 -15.89 -1.71
N SER A 228 5.46 -16.80 -2.31
CA SER A 228 5.04 -17.60 -3.48
C SER A 228 3.77 -18.41 -3.22
N GLY A 229 3.56 -18.84 -1.98
CA GLY A 229 2.40 -19.64 -1.56
C GLY A 229 1.14 -18.84 -1.19
N ILE A 230 1.19 -17.51 -1.21
CA ILE A 230 0.07 -16.65 -0.75
C ILE A 230 -0.47 -15.68 -1.81
N GLY A 231 -0.02 -15.85 -3.06
CA GLY A 231 -0.47 -15.07 -4.20
C GLY A 231 0.41 -13.87 -4.51
N ARG A 232 -0.06 -13.05 -5.46
CA ARG A 232 0.64 -11.84 -5.88
C ARG A 232 -0.02 -10.61 -5.25
N PHE A 233 0.80 -9.75 -4.71
CA PHE A 233 0.36 -8.50 -4.07
C PHE A 233 0.58 -7.33 -5.03
N GLN A 234 -0.24 -7.28 -6.08
CA GLN A 234 -0.14 -6.24 -7.11
C GLN A 234 -0.71 -4.93 -6.60
N ILE A 235 0.10 -3.87 -6.59
CA ILE A 235 -0.36 -2.49 -6.42
C ILE A 235 -0.80 -1.96 -7.78
N SER A 236 -2.01 -1.40 -7.81
CA SER A 236 -2.66 -0.97 -9.05
C SER A 236 -3.42 0.34 -8.87
N VAL A 237 -3.64 1.06 -9.96
CA VAL A 237 -4.70 2.06 -10.05
C VAL A 237 -5.94 1.37 -10.61
N CYS A 238 -7.05 1.49 -9.88
CA CYS A 238 -8.35 0.95 -10.28
C CYS A 238 -9.36 2.06 -10.53
N ARG A 239 -10.27 1.84 -11.49
CA ARG A 239 -11.44 2.68 -11.74
C ARG A 239 -12.61 1.84 -12.22
N LEU A 240 -13.82 2.36 -12.13
CA LEU A 240 -14.97 1.71 -12.78
C LEU A 240 -14.87 1.77 -14.31
N LYS A 241 -15.15 0.66 -15.00
CA LYS A 241 -15.24 0.62 -16.46
C LYS A 241 -16.40 1.46 -16.98
N SER A 242 -17.49 1.49 -16.22
CA SER A 242 -18.73 2.22 -16.57
C SER A 242 -18.58 3.74 -16.48
N LYS A 243 -17.63 4.24 -15.69
CA LYS A 243 -17.40 5.69 -15.57
C LYS A 243 -16.49 6.21 -16.67
N LEU A 244 -16.88 7.35 -17.25
CA LEU A 244 -16.07 8.08 -18.20
C LEU A 244 -14.79 8.58 -17.50
N LEU A 245 -13.64 8.22 -18.05
CA LEU A 245 -12.39 8.71 -17.53
C LEU A 245 -12.09 10.10 -18.11
N THR A 246 -12.07 11.11 -17.25
CA THR A 246 -11.68 12.48 -17.64
C THR A 246 -10.24 12.50 -18.18
N ARG A 247 -9.88 13.57 -18.87
CA ARG A 247 -8.49 13.77 -19.31
C ARG A 247 -7.54 13.79 -18.11
N ALA A 248 -7.91 14.50 -17.04
CA ALA A 248 -7.14 14.55 -15.81
C ALA A 248 -6.90 13.16 -15.22
N GLY A 249 -7.93 12.32 -15.18
CA GLY A 249 -7.81 10.93 -14.73
C GLY A 249 -6.88 10.09 -15.60
N ARG A 250 -6.93 10.25 -16.94
CA ARG A 250 -6.00 9.55 -17.85
C ARG A 250 -4.55 9.95 -17.61
N GLU A 251 -4.30 11.25 -17.52
CA GLU A 251 -2.94 11.77 -17.28
C GLU A 251 -2.42 11.37 -15.89
N PHE A 252 -3.30 11.36 -14.88
CA PHE A 252 -2.94 10.88 -13.55
C PHE A 252 -2.51 9.40 -13.56
N ILE A 253 -3.26 8.53 -14.25
CA ILE A 253 -2.90 7.11 -14.40
C ILE A 253 -1.58 6.96 -15.18
N SER A 254 -1.39 7.73 -16.25
CA SER A 254 -0.16 7.70 -17.05
C SER A 254 1.05 8.09 -16.21
N LEU A 255 0.93 9.15 -15.43
CA LEU A 255 1.98 9.64 -14.54
C LEU A 255 2.28 8.65 -13.41
N ALA A 256 1.23 8.06 -12.80
CA ALA A 256 1.41 7.02 -11.80
C ALA A 256 2.18 5.81 -12.36
N ARG A 257 1.87 5.39 -13.58
CA ARG A 257 2.63 4.33 -14.25
C ARG A 257 4.08 4.73 -14.50
N GLU A 258 4.32 5.93 -15.00
CA GLU A 258 5.67 6.42 -15.27
C GLU A 258 6.53 6.46 -14.00
N ILE A 259 5.99 7.00 -12.91
CA ILE A 259 6.69 7.12 -11.63
C ILE A 259 6.96 5.74 -11.01
N TYR A 260 5.98 4.84 -11.06
CA TYR A 260 6.05 3.57 -10.31
C TYR A 260 6.38 2.34 -11.19
N SER A 261 6.35 2.43 -12.52
CA SER A 261 6.83 1.36 -13.40
C SER A 261 8.34 1.20 -13.27
N GLY A 262 8.81 0.14 -12.69
CA GLY A 262 10.23 -0.10 -12.43
C GLY A 262 10.63 0.13 -10.96
N VAL A 263 9.67 0.39 -10.09
CA VAL A 263 9.84 0.10 -8.67
C VAL A 263 9.99 -1.41 -8.57
N SER A 264 11.23 -1.87 -8.60
CA SER A 264 11.54 -3.28 -8.31
C SER A 264 11.38 -3.47 -6.81
N ALA A 265 10.17 -3.82 -6.39
CA ALA A 265 9.89 -4.21 -5.00
C ALA A 265 10.61 -5.52 -4.63
N GLY A 266 11.83 -5.72 -5.08
CA GLY A 266 12.56 -6.97 -4.93
C GLY A 266 14.01 -6.81 -4.48
N GLN A 267 14.52 -5.60 -4.42
CA GLN A 267 15.88 -5.37 -3.91
C GLN A 267 15.79 -4.73 -2.53
N ILE A 268 16.24 -5.46 -1.53
CA ILE A 268 16.59 -4.86 -0.24
C ILE A 268 17.59 -3.74 -0.55
N PRO A 269 17.34 -2.50 -0.11
CA PRO A 269 18.23 -1.38 -0.39
C PRO A 269 19.69 -1.74 -0.07
N PRO A 270 20.69 -1.32 -0.88
CA PRO A 270 22.09 -1.70 -0.69
C PRO A 270 22.64 -1.41 0.71
N GLN A 271 22.11 -0.39 1.38
CA GLN A 271 22.48 -0.05 2.76
C GLN A 271 22.08 -1.11 3.79
N PHE A 272 21.18 -2.03 3.43
CA PHE A 272 20.79 -3.18 4.25
C PHE A 272 21.46 -4.48 3.79
N HIS A 273 22.24 -4.44 2.70
CA HIS A 273 23.17 -5.50 2.38
C HIS A 273 24.41 -5.31 3.28
N PHE A 274 24.55 -6.19 4.26
CA PHE A 274 25.72 -6.16 5.12
C PHE A 274 26.97 -6.48 4.29
N GLU A 275 27.81 -5.46 4.06
CA GLU A 275 29.17 -5.72 3.63
C GLU A 275 29.81 -6.64 4.67
N SER A 276 30.32 -7.77 4.21
CA SER A 276 31.14 -8.65 5.01
C SER A 276 32.38 -7.83 5.42
N SER A 277 32.35 -7.26 6.62
CA SER A 277 33.57 -6.74 7.24
C SER A 277 34.54 -7.91 7.31
N ARG A 278 35.63 -7.76 6.61
CA ARG A 278 36.78 -8.66 6.62
C ARG A 278 37.36 -8.78 8.02
#